data_c3922abf28f96c8495d937603b81bbc1
#
_entry.id   c3922abf28f96c8495d937603b81bbc1
#
_cell.length_a   1.000
_cell.length_b   1.000
_cell.length_c   1.000
_cell.angle_alpha   90.00
_cell.angle_beta   90.00
_cell.angle_gamma   90.00
#
_symmetry.space_group_name_H-M   'P 1'
#
loop_
_entity.id
_entity.type
_entity.pdbx_description
1 polymer ?
#
loop_
_entity_poly.entity_id
_entity_poly.type
_entity_poly.pdbx_seq_one_letter_code
_entity_poly.pdbx_strand_id
1 'polypeptide(L)'
;MSVSGFHHHFRALTAMSPLQYQKQLRLQEARRLMVGEGFDAASAGHRVGYGDASQFTREYKRLFGAPPMRDIERLLEGASSRALQEAARGQ
;
A
#
# COMPACT_ATOMS: atom_id res chain seq x y z
N MET A 1 10.00 -25.92 12.53
CA MET A 1 9.21 -24.94 13.32
C MET A 1 7.73 -25.22 13.07
N SER A 2 6.92 -25.25 14.11
CA SER A 2 5.48 -25.50 13.97
C SER A 2 4.78 -24.25 13.47
N VAL A 3 3.57 -24.43 12.92
CA VAL A 3 2.74 -23.31 12.47
C VAL A 3 2.42 -22.38 13.65
N SER A 4 2.15 -22.97 14.82
CA SER A 4 1.89 -22.18 16.02
C SER A 4 3.09 -21.32 16.42
N GLY A 5 4.30 -21.87 16.34
CA GLY A 5 5.51 -21.12 16.65
C GLY A 5 5.73 -19.96 15.68
N PHE A 6 5.42 -20.19 14.41
CA PHE A 6 5.50 -19.13 13.42
C PHE A 6 4.53 -17.98 13.72
N HIS A 7 3.29 -18.31 14.06
CA HIS A 7 2.28 -17.28 14.39
C HIS A 7 2.68 -16.47 15.59
N HIS A 8 3.18 -17.13 16.63
CA HIS A 8 3.59 -16.45 17.85
C HIS A 8 4.76 -15.49 17.57
N HIS A 9 5.75 -15.97 16.84
CA HIS A 9 6.93 -15.17 16.49
C HIS A 9 6.55 -13.98 15.61
N PHE A 10 5.67 -14.19 14.65
CA PHE A 10 5.19 -13.15 13.75
C PHE A 10 4.53 -12.00 14.50
N ARG A 11 3.62 -12.35 15.45
CA ARG A 11 2.93 -11.33 16.25
C ARG A 11 3.88 -10.57 17.15
N ALA A 12 4.88 -11.23 17.70
CA ALA A 12 5.87 -10.58 18.56
C ALA A 12 6.69 -9.53 17.78
N LEU A 13 6.98 -9.80 16.51
CA LEU A 13 7.78 -8.89 15.70
C LEU A 13 6.97 -7.77 15.06
N THR A 14 5.75 -8.05 14.63
CA THR A 14 4.97 -7.10 13.81
C THR A 14 3.78 -6.51 14.54
N ALA A 15 3.40 -7.08 15.68
CA ALA A 15 2.19 -6.70 16.45
C ALA A 15 0.92 -6.85 15.61
N MET A 16 0.94 -7.67 14.56
CA MET A 16 -0.20 -7.92 13.69
C MET A 16 -0.46 -9.42 13.59
N SER A 17 -1.74 -9.79 13.38
CA SER A 17 -2.07 -11.17 13.05
C SER A 17 -1.65 -11.46 11.61
N PRO A 18 -1.47 -12.75 11.24
CA PRO A 18 -1.16 -13.08 9.86
C PRO A 18 -2.19 -12.59 8.86
N LEU A 19 -3.47 -12.59 9.24
CA LEU A 19 -4.53 -12.09 8.36
C LEU A 19 -4.40 -10.58 8.12
N GLN A 20 -4.12 -9.82 9.17
CA GLN A 20 -3.91 -8.38 9.05
C GLN A 20 -2.69 -8.08 8.18
N TYR A 21 -1.63 -8.85 8.32
CA TYR A 21 -0.43 -8.70 7.51
C TYR A 21 -0.73 -8.99 6.03
N GLN A 22 -1.52 -10.03 5.76
CA GLN A 22 -1.92 -10.36 4.41
C GLN A 22 -2.72 -9.22 3.76
N LYS A 23 -3.65 -8.64 4.52
CA LYS A 23 -4.41 -7.48 4.03
C LYS A 23 -3.50 -6.31 3.72
N GLN A 24 -2.52 -6.07 4.58
CA GLN A 24 -1.55 -4.99 4.37
C GLN A 24 -0.75 -5.21 3.09
N LEU A 25 -0.34 -6.44 2.82
CA LEU A 25 0.37 -6.76 1.58
C LEU A 25 -0.49 -6.51 0.34
N ARG A 26 -1.79 -6.84 0.41
CA ARG A 26 -2.71 -6.56 -0.69
C ARG A 26 -2.84 -5.07 -0.94
N LEU A 27 -2.95 -4.28 0.10
CA LEU A 27 -3.06 -2.83 -0.02
C LEU A 27 -1.77 -2.21 -0.57
N GLN A 28 -0.62 -2.72 -0.15
CA GLN A 28 0.67 -2.28 -0.69
C GLN A 28 0.80 -2.62 -2.18
N GLU A 29 0.34 -3.80 -2.58
CA GLU A 29 0.35 -4.20 -3.98
C GLU A 29 -0.58 -3.30 -4.81
N ALA A 30 -1.76 -2.97 -4.29
CA ALA A 30 -2.66 -2.05 -4.97
C ALA A 30 -1.99 -0.68 -5.17
N ARG A 31 -1.29 -0.20 -4.14
CA ARG A 31 -0.54 1.06 -4.22
C ARG A 31 0.53 1.00 -5.33
N ARG A 32 1.26 -0.10 -5.39
CA ARG A 32 2.27 -0.30 -6.44
C ARG A 32 1.66 -0.27 -7.82
N LEU A 33 0.50 -0.91 -8.00
CA LEU A 33 -0.20 -0.92 -9.29
C LEU A 33 -0.64 0.48 -9.71
N MET A 34 -1.12 1.27 -8.76
CA MET A 34 -1.56 2.63 -9.07
C MET A 34 -0.38 3.56 -9.39
N VAL A 35 0.70 3.47 -8.63
CA VAL A 35 1.88 4.31 -8.84
C VAL A 35 2.67 3.87 -10.06
N GLY A 36 2.96 2.58 -10.16
CA GLY A 36 3.88 2.05 -11.16
C GLY A 36 3.24 1.72 -12.49
N GLU A 37 1.98 1.31 -12.49
CA GLU A 37 1.31 0.85 -13.70
C GLU A 37 0.09 1.69 -14.09
N GLY A 38 -0.17 2.77 -13.36
CA GLY A 38 -1.25 3.69 -13.72
C GLY A 38 -2.66 3.16 -13.50
N PHE A 39 -2.84 2.15 -12.66
CA PHE A 39 -4.17 1.64 -12.35
C PHE A 39 -4.99 2.70 -11.63
N ASP A 40 -6.30 2.76 -11.93
CA ASP A 40 -7.20 3.54 -11.09
C ASP A 40 -7.49 2.77 -9.80
N ALA A 41 -8.14 3.44 -8.83
CA ALA A 41 -8.40 2.84 -7.52
C ALA A 41 -9.29 1.60 -7.63
N ALA A 42 -10.35 1.67 -8.43
CA ALA A 42 -11.29 0.56 -8.57
C ALA A 42 -10.60 -0.67 -9.18
N SER A 43 -9.80 -0.46 -10.23
CA SER A 43 -9.09 -1.56 -10.89
C SER A 43 -8.04 -2.16 -9.98
N ALA A 44 -7.30 -1.33 -9.25
CA ALA A 44 -6.29 -1.80 -8.31
C ALA A 44 -6.90 -2.62 -7.18
N GLY A 45 -7.99 -2.12 -6.60
CA GLY A 45 -8.69 -2.83 -5.54
C GLY A 45 -9.20 -4.19 -6.01
N HIS A 46 -9.81 -4.22 -7.19
CA HIS A 46 -10.32 -5.47 -7.76
C HIS A 46 -9.16 -6.45 -8.03
N ARG A 47 -8.06 -5.96 -8.58
CA ARG A 47 -6.90 -6.80 -8.92
C ARG A 47 -6.32 -7.50 -7.70
N VAL A 48 -6.32 -6.85 -6.54
CA VAL A 48 -5.76 -7.45 -5.32
C VAL A 48 -6.80 -8.21 -4.51
N GLY A 49 -8.02 -8.36 -5.00
CA GLY A 49 -9.01 -9.26 -4.42
C GLY A 49 -10.12 -8.60 -3.63
N TYR A 50 -10.26 -7.29 -3.68
CA TYR A 50 -11.38 -6.62 -3.02
C TYR A 50 -12.61 -6.67 -3.93
N GLY A 51 -13.72 -7.20 -3.40
CA GLY A 51 -14.98 -7.24 -4.13
C GLY A 51 -15.82 -5.99 -3.97
N ASP A 52 -15.47 -5.12 -3.04
CA ASP A 52 -16.23 -3.91 -2.71
C ASP A 52 -15.28 -2.72 -2.68
N ALA A 53 -15.52 -1.74 -3.55
CA ALA A 53 -14.70 -0.54 -3.65
C ALA A 53 -14.73 0.29 -2.37
N SER A 54 -15.87 0.32 -1.66
CA SER A 54 -15.98 1.06 -0.40
C SER A 54 -15.10 0.44 0.68
N GLN A 55 -15.06 -0.89 0.75
CA GLN A 55 -14.23 -1.58 1.72
C GLN A 55 -12.75 -1.32 1.41
N PHE A 56 -12.37 -1.42 0.14
CA PHE A 56 -11.01 -1.14 -0.29
C PHE A 56 -10.58 0.27 0.12
N THR A 57 -11.41 1.26 -0.17
CA THR A 57 -11.11 2.66 0.15
C THR A 57 -10.93 2.87 1.65
N ARG A 58 -11.80 2.28 2.46
CA ARG A 58 -11.72 2.42 3.92
C ARG A 58 -10.45 1.79 4.48
N GLU A 59 -10.13 0.58 4.04
CA GLU A 59 -8.96 -0.12 4.54
C GLU A 59 -7.67 0.54 4.03
N TYR A 60 -7.67 1.02 2.80
CA TYR A 60 -6.55 1.77 2.25
C TYR A 60 -6.29 3.04 3.07
N LYS A 61 -7.34 3.83 3.32
CA LYS A 61 -7.22 5.06 4.10
C LYS A 61 -6.71 4.77 5.51
N ARG A 62 -7.17 3.67 6.11
CA ARG A 62 -6.73 3.30 7.46
C ARG A 62 -5.23 3.00 7.49
N LEU A 63 -4.72 2.32 6.46
CA LEU A 63 -3.30 1.96 6.42
C LEU A 63 -2.42 3.14 6.02
N PHE A 64 -2.79 3.88 4.99
CA PHE A 64 -1.93 4.91 4.40
C PHE A 64 -2.29 6.34 4.81
N GLY A 65 -3.39 6.53 5.52
CA GLY A 65 -3.77 7.84 6.04
C GLY A 65 -4.54 8.73 5.06
N ALA A 66 -4.78 8.26 3.84
CA ALA A 66 -5.52 9.03 2.84
C ALA A 66 -6.21 8.08 1.87
N PRO A 67 -7.30 8.50 1.21
CA PRO A 67 -7.93 7.69 0.17
C PRO A 67 -6.95 7.39 -0.98
N PRO A 68 -7.19 6.31 -1.76
CA PRO A 68 -6.22 5.87 -2.76
C PRO A 68 -5.73 6.96 -3.70
N MET A 69 -6.62 7.70 -4.34
CA MET A 69 -6.18 8.67 -5.35
C MET A 69 -5.42 9.84 -4.73
N ARG A 70 -5.84 10.29 -3.55
CA ARG A 70 -5.12 11.37 -2.87
C ARG A 70 -3.73 10.91 -2.43
N ASP A 71 -3.61 9.69 -1.95
CA ASP A 71 -2.31 9.12 -1.58
C ASP A 71 -1.38 9.04 -2.78
N ILE A 72 -1.89 8.58 -3.93
CA ILE A 72 -1.11 8.46 -5.15
C ILE A 72 -0.64 9.84 -5.64
N GLU A 73 -1.51 10.83 -5.60
CA GLU A 73 -1.15 12.20 -5.97
C GLU A 73 0.01 12.71 -5.12
N ARG A 74 -0.05 12.50 -3.81
CA ARG A 74 1.01 12.91 -2.91
C ARG A 74 2.33 12.20 -3.22
N LEU A 75 2.26 10.90 -3.52
CA LEU A 75 3.45 10.13 -3.86
C LEU A 75 4.09 10.60 -5.15
N LEU A 76 3.29 10.88 -6.17
CA LEU A 76 3.79 11.36 -7.45
C LEU A 76 4.39 12.76 -7.33
N GLU A 77 3.78 13.63 -6.54
CA GLU A 77 4.31 14.95 -6.28
C GLU A 77 5.66 14.88 -5.54
N GLY A 78 5.74 13.99 -4.54
CA GLY A 78 6.98 13.79 -3.80
C GLY A 78 8.10 13.26 -4.68
N ALA A 79 7.79 12.34 -5.59
CA ALA A 79 8.77 11.81 -6.52
C ALA A 79 9.25 12.88 -7.50
N SER A 80 8.34 13.71 -8.01
CA SER A 80 8.68 14.81 -8.91
C SER A 80 9.57 15.84 -8.21
N SER A 81 9.24 16.18 -6.96
CA SER A 81 10.04 17.13 -6.19
C SER A 81 11.46 16.60 -5.95
N ARG A 82 11.58 15.31 -5.64
CA ARG A 82 12.88 14.69 -5.43
C ARG A 82 13.71 14.68 -6.71
N ALA A 83 13.07 14.36 -7.85
CA ALA A 83 13.76 14.34 -9.13
C ALA A 83 14.30 15.72 -9.49
N LEU A 84 13.52 16.77 -9.24
CA LEU A 84 13.96 18.13 -9.48
C LEU A 84 15.12 18.53 -8.56
N GLN A 85 15.07 18.13 -7.29
CA GLN A 85 16.16 18.42 -6.37
C GLN A 85 17.44 17.69 -6.75
N GLU A 86 17.34 16.44 -7.17
CA GLU A 86 18.49 15.67 -7.61
C GLU A 86 19.12 16.26 -8.88
N ALA A 87 18.28 16.68 -9.83
CA ALA A 87 18.76 17.31 -11.04
C ALA A 87 19.51 18.62 -10.73
N ALA A 88 18.99 19.40 -9.79
CA ALA A 88 19.65 20.64 -9.37
C ALA A 88 21.00 20.38 -8.71
N ARG A 89 21.10 19.30 -7.94
CA ARG A 89 22.35 18.93 -7.28
C ARG A 89 23.40 18.38 -8.24
N GLY A 90 22.94 17.76 -9.31
CA GLY A 90 23.83 17.15 -10.29
C GLY A 90 24.56 18.14 -11.17
N GLN A 91 24.24 19.40 -11.03
CA GLN A 91 24.94 20.48 -11.73
C GLN A 91 25.84 21.24 -10.80
#